data_38d2d4e4d18d631a934b761d11b3e006
#
_entry.id   38d2d4e4d18d631a934b761d11b3e006
#
_cell.length_a   1.000
_cell.length_b   1.000
_cell.length_c   1.000
_cell.angle_alpha   90.00
_cell.angle_beta   90.00
_cell.angle_gamma   90.00
#
_symmetry.space_group_name_H-M   'P 1'
#
loop_
_entity.id
_entity.type
_entity.pdbx_description
1 polymer ?
#
loop_
_entity_poly.entity_id
_entity_poly.type
_entity_poly.pdbx_seq_one_letter_code
_entity_poly.pdbx_strand_id
1 'polypeptide(L)'
;AARLKRELEKIDQMRKNQRRGRSDVPVVALAGYTNAGKSTLFNRLTRDGTLVEDRLFATLDSRLRRGALDDQKWPVVFADTVGFIRKLPHHLVASFRSTLDEVVDADLVVHVVDRSHPRWEEQKRVAEEVMESLGVEPERLLTVFNKSDRVDPLEPRAAGELHLSALTGDGLD
;
A
#
# COMPACT_ATOMS: atom_id res chain seq x y z
N ALA A 1 12.12 -4.69 1.06
CA ALA A 1 12.51 -4.37 -0.34
C ALA A 1 12.62 -5.62 -1.21
N ALA A 2 13.34 -6.69 -0.79
CA ALA A 2 13.59 -7.89 -1.62
C ALA A 2 12.31 -8.61 -2.08
N ARG A 3 11.27 -8.72 -1.23
CA ARG A 3 10.01 -9.38 -1.59
C ARG A 3 9.16 -8.54 -2.53
N LEU A 4 9.08 -7.23 -2.29
CA LEU A 4 8.43 -6.29 -3.21
C LEU A 4 9.07 -6.36 -4.61
N LYS A 5 10.39 -6.41 -4.67
CA LYS A 5 11.14 -6.57 -5.92
C LYS A 5 10.77 -7.87 -6.65
N ARG A 6 10.72 -9.01 -5.92
CA ARG A 6 10.33 -10.30 -6.53
C ARG A 6 8.91 -10.28 -7.08
N GLU A 7 7.97 -9.65 -6.38
CA GLU A 7 6.60 -9.53 -6.88
C GLU A 7 6.53 -8.62 -8.12
N LEU A 8 7.26 -7.51 -8.14
CA LEU A 8 7.35 -6.64 -9.32
C LEU A 8 8.02 -7.34 -10.51
N GLU A 9 9.06 -8.15 -10.28
CA GLU A 9 9.71 -8.95 -11.34
C GLU A 9 8.72 -9.96 -11.96
N LYS A 10 7.89 -10.63 -11.15
CA LYS A 10 6.83 -11.54 -11.65
C LYS A 10 5.80 -10.79 -12.51
N ILE A 11 5.35 -9.63 -12.01
CA ILE A 11 4.37 -8.79 -12.71
C ILE A 11 4.96 -8.27 -14.02
N ASP A 12 6.23 -7.83 -14.04
CA ASP A 12 6.92 -7.37 -15.24
C ASP A 12 7.04 -8.49 -16.30
N GLN A 13 7.29 -9.73 -15.87
CA GLN A 13 7.28 -10.88 -16.78
C GLN A 13 5.90 -11.16 -17.37
N MET A 14 4.82 -11.09 -16.57
CA MET A 14 3.45 -11.23 -17.05
C MET A 14 3.06 -10.11 -18.02
N ARG A 15 3.52 -8.88 -17.77
CA ARG A 15 3.21 -7.68 -18.57
C ARG A 15 3.98 -7.60 -19.88
N LYS A 16 5.22 -8.06 -19.96
CA LYS A 16 5.95 -8.18 -21.24
C LYS A 16 5.16 -8.98 -22.28
N ASN A 17 4.27 -9.85 -21.83
CA ASN A 17 3.37 -10.61 -22.71
C ASN A 17 2.06 -9.86 -23.07
N GLN A 18 1.68 -8.79 -22.36
CA GLN A 18 0.41 -8.07 -22.55
C GLN A 18 0.54 -6.60 -23.01
N ARG A 19 1.75 -6.02 -23.02
CA ARG A 19 1.94 -4.57 -23.30
C ARG A 19 2.09 -4.24 -24.77
N ARG A 20 1.06 -3.60 -25.30
CA ARG A 20 1.17 -2.59 -26.35
C ARG A 20 0.56 -1.29 -25.79
N GLY A 21 1.40 -0.37 -25.21
CA GLY A 21 1.02 1.03 -25.02
C GLY A 21 0.98 1.65 -23.62
N ARG A 22 1.56 1.05 -22.54
CA ARG A 22 1.68 1.72 -21.23
C ARG A 22 3.15 2.01 -20.87
N SER A 23 3.39 2.99 -19.97
CA SER A 23 4.74 3.39 -19.53
C SER A 23 5.52 2.19 -18.95
N ASP A 24 6.83 2.13 -19.21
CA ASP A 24 7.71 1.03 -18.76
C ASP A 24 7.96 1.01 -17.24
N VAL A 25 7.43 2.00 -16.49
CA VAL A 25 7.64 2.12 -15.05
C VAL A 25 6.44 1.53 -14.30
N PRO A 26 6.63 0.52 -13.41
CA PRO A 26 5.54 -0.06 -12.65
C PRO A 26 4.97 0.92 -11.63
N VAL A 27 3.65 0.82 -11.40
CA VAL A 27 2.91 1.61 -10.41
C VAL A 27 2.55 0.73 -9.22
N VAL A 28 2.88 1.18 -8.02
CA VAL A 28 2.55 0.53 -6.74
C VAL A 28 1.61 1.43 -5.95
N ALA A 29 0.38 1.01 -5.73
CA ALA A 29 -0.57 1.72 -4.89
C ALA A 29 -0.48 1.25 -3.42
N LEU A 30 -0.50 2.20 -2.49
CA LEU A 30 -0.61 1.90 -1.07
C LEU A 30 -2.09 2.02 -0.68
N ALA A 31 -2.70 0.91 -0.30
CA ALA A 31 -4.09 0.82 0.10
C ALA A 31 -4.22 0.29 1.54
N GLY A 32 -5.36 0.48 2.17
CA GLY A 32 -5.63 -0.04 3.51
C GLY A 32 -6.47 0.91 4.35
N TYR A 33 -6.76 0.48 5.56
CA TYR A 33 -7.63 1.24 6.44
C TYR A 33 -7.06 2.63 6.77
N THR A 34 -7.94 3.58 7.13
CA THR A 34 -7.48 4.91 7.54
C THR A 34 -6.56 4.82 8.75
N ASN A 35 -5.54 5.67 8.80
CA ASN A 35 -4.51 5.69 9.85
C ASN A 35 -3.64 4.41 9.96
N ALA A 36 -3.61 3.54 8.94
CA ALA A 36 -2.72 2.38 8.92
C ALA A 36 -1.24 2.73 8.69
N GLY A 37 -0.94 4.00 8.36
CA GLY A 37 0.42 4.50 8.13
C GLY A 37 0.85 4.48 6.66
N LYS A 38 -0.10 4.48 5.71
CA LYS A 38 0.17 4.53 4.25
C LYS A 38 1.04 5.72 3.87
N SER A 39 0.66 6.93 4.26
CA SER A 39 1.39 8.16 3.92
C SER A 39 2.78 8.20 4.57
N THR A 40 2.94 7.63 5.77
CA THR A 40 4.25 7.49 6.42
C THR A 40 5.14 6.54 5.62
N LEU A 41 4.58 5.40 5.20
CA LEU A 41 5.29 4.43 4.36
C LEU A 41 5.63 5.02 2.99
N PHE A 42 4.68 5.73 2.37
CA PHE A 42 4.88 6.44 1.11
C PHE A 42 6.06 7.42 1.17
N ASN A 43 6.09 8.30 2.18
CA ASN A 43 7.17 9.27 2.36
C ASN A 43 8.53 8.58 2.51
N ARG A 44 8.56 7.47 3.23
CA ARG A 44 9.80 6.71 3.42
C ARG A 44 10.27 6.03 2.12
N LEU A 45 9.36 5.43 1.37
CA LEU A 45 9.68 4.78 0.08
C LEU A 45 10.08 5.77 -1.01
N THR A 46 9.50 6.98 -0.99
CA THR A 46 9.78 8.03 -1.98
C THR A 46 10.84 9.02 -1.52
N ARG A 47 11.32 8.89 -0.27
CA ARG A 47 12.21 9.88 0.39
C ARG A 47 11.61 11.28 0.42
N ASP A 48 10.27 11.36 0.43
CA ASP A 48 9.54 12.62 0.52
C ASP A 48 9.44 13.05 2.00
N GLY A 49 9.87 14.27 2.31
CA GLY A 49 9.84 14.84 3.66
C GLY A 49 8.51 15.50 4.05
N THR A 50 7.43 15.23 3.33
CA THR A 50 6.13 15.84 3.61
C THR A 50 5.60 15.40 4.98
N LEU A 51 5.12 16.34 5.78
CA LEU A 51 4.52 16.07 7.09
C LEU A 51 3.28 15.19 6.92
N VAL A 52 3.25 14.10 7.68
CA VAL A 52 2.09 13.20 7.76
C VAL A 52 1.32 13.54 9.02
N GLU A 53 0.03 13.81 8.86
CA GLU A 53 -0.86 14.05 9.99
C GLU A 53 -1.46 12.74 10.50
N ASP A 54 -1.42 12.53 11.82
CA ASP A 54 -2.02 11.36 12.48
C ASP A 54 -3.52 11.57 12.68
N ARG A 55 -4.26 11.69 11.58
CA ARG A 55 -5.71 11.87 11.58
C ARG A 55 -6.39 11.00 10.52
N LEU A 56 -7.69 10.79 10.70
CA LEU A 56 -8.53 10.12 9.71
C LEU A 56 -8.53 10.94 8.41
N PHE A 57 -8.35 10.26 7.26
CA PHE A 57 -8.30 10.88 5.93
C PHE A 57 -7.21 11.94 5.77
N ALA A 58 -6.01 11.67 6.29
CA ALA A 58 -4.85 12.55 6.08
C ALA A 58 -4.53 12.75 4.58
N THR A 59 -4.83 11.78 3.74
CA THR A 59 -4.76 11.84 2.29
C THR A 59 -6.19 11.88 1.72
N LEU A 60 -6.56 12.98 1.06
CA LEU A 60 -7.85 13.14 0.37
C LEU A 60 -7.71 12.94 -1.14
N ASP A 61 -6.59 13.36 -1.71
CA ASP A 61 -6.25 13.18 -3.11
C ASP A 61 -5.06 12.22 -3.23
N SER A 62 -5.05 11.39 -4.26
CA SER A 62 -3.91 10.50 -4.52
C SER A 62 -2.64 11.30 -4.81
N ARG A 63 -1.53 10.87 -4.23
CA ARG A 63 -0.21 11.44 -4.48
C ARG A 63 0.63 10.44 -5.25
N LEU A 64 1.10 10.84 -6.42
CA LEU A 64 2.02 10.04 -7.21
C LEU A 64 3.44 10.56 -7.06
N ARG A 65 4.38 9.67 -6.76
CA ARG A 65 5.81 10.00 -6.68
C ARG A 65 6.65 8.88 -7.25
N ARG A 66 7.71 9.27 -7.91
CA ARG A 66 8.74 8.33 -8.31
C ARG A 66 9.60 7.98 -7.10
N GLY A 67 9.84 6.69 -6.93
CA GLY A 67 10.80 6.15 -6.00
C GLY A 67 11.66 5.13 -6.72
N ALA A 68 12.56 4.52 -5.98
CA ALA A 68 13.38 3.45 -6.51
C ALA A 68 13.58 2.37 -5.45
N LEU A 69 13.59 1.14 -5.88
CA LEU A 69 13.96 -0.02 -5.08
C LEU A 69 15.41 -0.40 -5.41
N ASP A 70 16.11 -0.99 -4.45
CA ASP A 70 17.46 -1.51 -4.62
C ASP A 70 18.45 -0.44 -5.15
N ASP A 71 18.74 0.57 -4.32
CA ASP A 71 19.71 1.63 -4.60
C ASP A 71 19.53 2.31 -5.99
N GLN A 72 18.27 2.60 -6.33
CA GLN A 72 17.87 3.29 -7.56
C GLN A 72 17.96 2.47 -8.87
N LYS A 73 18.14 1.17 -8.80
CA LYS A 73 18.20 0.33 -10.01
C LYS A 73 16.82 0.05 -10.62
N TRP A 74 15.74 0.11 -9.80
CA TRP A 74 14.39 -0.21 -10.23
C TRP A 74 13.46 0.99 -10.01
N PRO A 75 13.21 1.80 -11.05
CA PRO A 75 12.28 2.92 -10.94
C PRO A 75 10.86 2.39 -10.72
N VAL A 76 10.14 2.99 -9.78
CA VAL A 76 8.76 2.66 -9.43
C VAL A 76 8.00 3.94 -9.19
N VAL A 77 6.74 3.99 -9.59
CA VAL A 77 5.82 5.06 -9.19
C VAL A 77 4.99 4.54 -8.02
N PHE A 78 5.07 5.23 -6.89
CA PHE A 78 4.21 4.97 -5.74
C PHE A 78 2.99 5.89 -5.77
N ALA A 79 1.83 5.35 -5.41
CA ALA A 79 0.58 6.09 -5.22
C ALA A 79 0.16 5.97 -3.75
N ASP A 80 0.07 7.11 -3.03
CA ASP A 80 -0.58 7.17 -1.72
C ASP A 80 -2.08 7.43 -1.92
N THR A 81 -2.91 6.55 -1.39
CA THR A 81 -4.36 6.61 -1.60
C THR A 81 -5.10 6.97 -0.33
N VAL A 82 -6.37 7.36 -0.49
CA VAL A 82 -7.26 7.59 0.65
C VAL A 82 -7.44 6.31 1.47
N GLY A 83 -7.50 6.45 2.81
CA GLY A 83 -7.74 5.31 3.70
C GLY A 83 -9.17 4.83 3.68
N PHE A 84 -9.36 3.52 3.66
CA PHE A 84 -10.68 2.90 3.77
C PHE A 84 -11.26 3.04 5.18
N ILE A 85 -12.58 3.12 5.27
CA ILE A 85 -13.33 3.09 6.53
C ILE A 85 -14.53 2.16 6.41
N ARG A 86 -15.04 1.72 7.58
CA ARG A 86 -16.19 0.85 7.72
C ARG A 86 -17.50 1.54 7.33
N LYS A 87 -17.93 1.90 6.36
CA LYS A 87 -19.07 2.69 5.85
C LYS A 87 -18.55 3.98 5.21
N LEU A 88 -17.97 3.86 4.03
CA LEU A 88 -17.81 5.02 3.17
C LEU A 88 -19.21 5.56 2.84
N PRO A 89 -19.55 6.79 3.25
CA PRO A 89 -20.83 7.39 2.86
C PRO A 89 -20.92 7.45 1.35
N HIS A 90 -22.05 7.05 0.78
CA HIS A 90 -22.23 6.99 -0.68
C HIS A 90 -21.91 8.30 -1.41
N HIS A 91 -22.11 9.45 -0.75
CA HIS A 91 -21.77 10.75 -1.33
C HIS A 91 -20.25 11.01 -1.39
N LEU A 92 -19.44 10.31 -0.59
CA LEU A 92 -17.97 10.41 -0.63
C LEU A 92 -17.35 9.46 -1.66
N VAL A 93 -18.04 8.39 -2.04
CA VAL A 93 -17.54 7.43 -3.05
C VAL A 93 -17.23 8.13 -4.38
N ALA A 94 -18.09 9.08 -4.80
CA ALA A 94 -17.84 9.85 -6.01
C ALA A 94 -16.61 10.76 -5.90
N SER A 95 -16.37 11.34 -4.72
CA SER A 95 -15.20 12.21 -4.47
C SER A 95 -13.89 11.44 -4.34
N PHE A 96 -13.95 10.15 -3.97
CA PHE A 96 -12.77 9.29 -3.86
C PHE A 96 -12.53 8.42 -5.10
N ARG A 97 -13.36 8.57 -6.13
CA ARG A 97 -13.28 7.72 -7.31
C ARG A 97 -11.90 7.79 -7.98
N SER A 98 -11.33 8.98 -8.12
CA SER A 98 -9.99 9.15 -8.70
C SER A 98 -8.89 8.47 -7.90
N THR A 99 -8.99 8.47 -6.56
CA THR A 99 -8.01 7.79 -5.69
C THR A 99 -8.20 6.28 -5.69
N LEU A 100 -9.42 5.80 -5.90
CA LEU A 100 -9.73 4.38 -6.06
C LEU A 100 -9.30 3.86 -7.43
N ASP A 101 -9.39 4.68 -8.47
CA ASP A 101 -8.90 4.34 -9.82
C ASP A 101 -7.39 4.05 -9.80
N GLU A 102 -6.61 4.77 -8.98
CA GLU A 102 -5.17 4.49 -8.79
C GLU A 102 -4.91 3.07 -8.21
N VAL A 103 -5.79 2.58 -7.34
CA VAL A 103 -5.69 1.22 -6.78
C VAL A 103 -6.02 0.18 -7.86
N VAL A 104 -7.06 0.43 -8.65
CA VAL A 104 -7.50 -0.48 -9.73
C VAL A 104 -6.44 -0.58 -10.82
N ASP A 105 -5.86 0.55 -11.22
CA ASP A 105 -4.90 0.65 -12.32
C ASP A 105 -3.46 0.28 -11.93
N ALA A 106 -3.16 0.19 -10.62
CA ALA A 106 -1.82 -0.16 -10.14
C ALA A 106 -1.38 -1.55 -10.60
N ASP A 107 -0.10 -1.71 -10.76
CA ASP A 107 0.55 -2.98 -11.08
C ASP A 107 0.61 -3.91 -9.87
N LEU A 108 0.78 -3.32 -8.70
CA LEU A 108 0.78 -3.98 -7.40
C LEU A 108 0.07 -3.08 -6.40
N VAL A 109 -0.72 -3.69 -5.54
CA VAL A 109 -1.36 -3.02 -4.40
C VAL A 109 -0.71 -3.50 -3.13
N VAL A 110 -0.11 -2.60 -2.37
CA VAL A 110 0.42 -2.88 -1.04
C VAL A 110 -0.65 -2.56 -0.01
N HIS A 111 -1.24 -3.61 0.55
CA HIS A 111 -2.23 -3.50 1.61
C HIS A 111 -1.54 -3.26 2.95
N VAL A 112 -1.63 -2.04 3.47
CA VAL A 112 -1.00 -1.63 4.73
C VAL A 112 -1.98 -1.84 5.89
N VAL A 113 -1.60 -2.69 6.84
CA VAL A 113 -2.39 -3.04 8.03
C VAL A 113 -1.71 -2.49 9.28
N ASP A 114 -2.43 -1.76 10.13
CA ASP A 114 -1.94 -1.34 11.45
C ASP A 114 -2.00 -2.52 12.43
N ARG A 115 -0.88 -3.24 12.60
CA ARG A 115 -0.81 -4.41 13.47
C ARG A 115 -0.97 -4.07 14.95
N SER A 116 -0.70 -2.83 15.35
CA SER A 116 -0.83 -2.37 16.74
C SER A 116 -2.26 -2.05 17.16
N HIS A 117 -3.19 -1.98 16.21
CA HIS A 117 -4.58 -1.63 16.51
C HIS A 117 -5.34 -2.84 17.09
N PRO A 118 -6.09 -2.71 18.20
CA PRO A 118 -6.77 -3.86 18.83
C PRO A 118 -7.80 -4.56 17.92
N ARG A 119 -8.32 -3.88 16.89
CA ARG A 119 -9.23 -4.44 15.88
C ARG A 119 -8.58 -4.53 14.49
N TRP A 120 -7.30 -4.83 14.43
CA TRP A 120 -6.56 -4.86 13.16
C TRP A 120 -7.11 -5.92 12.18
N GLU A 121 -7.59 -7.06 12.68
CA GLU A 121 -8.19 -8.12 11.84
C GLU A 121 -9.48 -7.65 11.17
N GLU A 122 -10.34 -6.95 11.92
CA GLU A 122 -11.56 -6.36 11.38
C GLU A 122 -11.23 -5.30 10.32
N GLN A 123 -10.27 -4.41 10.62
CA GLN A 123 -9.83 -3.38 9.67
C GLN A 123 -9.21 -3.97 8.41
N LYS A 124 -8.41 -5.02 8.55
CA LYS A 124 -7.82 -5.77 7.45
C LYS A 124 -8.91 -6.34 6.54
N ARG A 125 -9.88 -7.05 7.12
CA ARG A 125 -11.00 -7.64 6.38
C ARG A 125 -11.82 -6.59 5.63
N VAL A 126 -12.18 -5.48 6.29
CA VAL A 126 -12.93 -4.39 5.63
C VAL A 126 -12.16 -3.82 4.45
N ALA A 127 -10.85 -3.63 4.58
CA ALA A 127 -10.03 -3.15 3.47
C ALA A 127 -9.95 -4.16 2.32
N GLU A 128 -9.84 -5.45 2.63
CA GLU A 128 -9.83 -6.53 1.63
C GLU A 128 -11.17 -6.60 0.88
N GLU A 129 -12.31 -6.53 1.57
CA GLU A 129 -13.65 -6.49 0.97
C GLU A 129 -13.80 -5.31 -0.01
N VAL A 130 -13.26 -4.13 0.35
CA VAL A 130 -13.28 -2.96 -0.53
C VAL A 130 -12.40 -3.20 -1.77
N MET A 131 -11.17 -3.69 -1.60
CA MET A 131 -10.26 -3.95 -2.72
C MET A 131 -10.82 -5.03 -3.66
N GLU A 132 -11.44 -6.08 -3.13
CA GLU A 132 -12.13 -7.10 -3.91
C GLU A 132 -13.30 -6.51 -4.71
N SER A 133 -14.10 -5.65 -4.08
CA SER A 133 -15.23 -4.95 -4.75
C SER A 133 -14.78 -4.02 -5.88
N LEU A 134 -13.54 -3.54 -5.81
CA LEU A 134 -12.90 -2.74 -6.86
C LEU A 134 -12.28 -3.59 -7.97
N GLY A 135 -12.28 -4.92 -7.83
CA GLY A 135 -11.69 -5.85 -8.81
C GLY A 135 -10.17 -6.00 -8.69
N VAL A 136 -9.59 -5.72 -7.52
CA VAL A 136 -8.17 -6.00 -7.28
C VAL A 136 -7.98 -7.51 -7.16
N GLU A 137 -7.20 -8.07 -8.07
CA GLU A 137 -6.88 -9.50 -8.09
C GLU A 137 -5.94 -9.87 -6.93
N PRO A 138 -6.13 -11.03 -6.25
CA PRO A 138 -5.29 -11.47 -5.13
C PRO A 138 -3.80 -11.54 -5.46
N GLU A 139 -3.46 -11.88 -6.71
CA GLU A 139 -2.08 -11.97 -7.19
C GLU A 139 -1.37 -10.61 -7.26
N ARG A 140 -2.15 -9.53 -7.28
CA ARG A 140 -1.68 -8.15 -7.27
C ARG A 140 -1.65 -7.54 -5.87
N LEU A 141 -2.05 -8.30 -4.85
CA LEU A 141 -2.14 -7.81 -3.47
C LEU A 141 -0.97 -8.32 -2.63
N LEU A 142 -0.23 -7.39 -2.01
CA LEU A 142 0.82 -7.68 -1.05
C LEU A 142 0.45 -7.08 0.30
N THR A 143 0.11 -7.93 1.28
CA THR A 143 -0.20 -7.45 2.64
C THR A 143 1.07 -7.22 3.46
N VAL A 144 1.16 -6.05 4.09
CA VAL A 144 2.23 -5.68 5.02
C VAL A 144 1.64 -5.23 6.36
N PHE A 145 2.20 -5.72 7.44
CA PHE A 145 1.81 -5.38 8.82
C PHE A 145 2.71 -4.27 9.34
N ASN A 146 2.17 -3.06 9.36
CA ASN A 146 2.87 -1.86 9.79
C ASN A 146 2.76 -1.63 11.29
N LYS A 147 3.56 -0.70 11.80
CA LYS A 147 3.67 -0.29 13.21
C LYS A 147 4.17 -1.42 14.11
N SER A 148 5.07 -2.26 13.58
CA SER A 148 5.72 -3.34 14.35
C SER A 148 6.50 -2.83 15.58
N ASP A 149 6.91 -1.56 15.57
CA ASP A 149 7.52 -0.86 16.69
C ASP A 149 6.59 -0.71 17.92
N ARG A 150 5.28 -0.90 17.73
CA ARG A 150 4.24 -0.79 18.77
C ARG A 150 3.66 -2.14 19.18
N VAL A 151 4.16 -3.24 18.64
CA VAL A 151 3.68 -4.59 18.87
C VAL A 151 4.70 -5.32 19.73
N ASP A 152 4.23 -6.15 20.68
CA ASP A 152 5.13 -6.98 21.51
C ASP A 152 5.99 -7.87 20.58
N PRO A 153 7.32 -7.83 20.71
CA PRO A 153 8.21 -8.69 19.92
C PRO A 153 7.92 -10.20 20.06
N LEU A 154 7.29 -10.61 21.17
CA LEU A 154 6.92 -11.99 21.43
C LEU A 154 5.55 -12.37 20.83
N GLU A 155 4.83 -11.43 20.25
CA GLU A 155 3.55 -11.72 19.61
C GLU A 155 3.75 -12.66 18.41
N PRO A 156 2.97 -13.76 18.33
CA PRO A 156 3.10 -14.72 17.24
C PRO A 156 2.89 -14.06 15.87
N ARG A 157 3.76 -14.41 14.93
CA ARG A 157 3.67 -13.99 13.52
C ARG A 157 3.52 -15.24 12.65
N ALA A 158 2.59 -15.19 11.70
CA ALA A 158 2.43 -16.30 10.78
C ALA A 158 3.59 -16.35 9.78
N ALA A 159 3.94 -17.55 9.34
CA ALA A 159 4.99 -17.73 8.35
C ALA A 159 4.63 -17.00 7.04
N GLY A 160 5.53 -16.16 6.56
CA GLY A 160 5.35 -15.41 5.34
C GLY A 160 4.70 -14.03 5.51
N GLU A 161 4.27 -13.65 6.70
CA GLU A 161 3.85 -12.27 6.98
C GLU A 161 5.03 -11.29 6.88
N LEU A 162 4.77 -10.13 6.28
CA LEU A 162 5.71 -9.02 6.20
C LEU A 162 5.41 -8.01 7.28
N HIS A 163 6.26 -7.92 8.28
CA HIS A 163 6.16 -6.95 9.35
C HIS A 163 7.18 -5.83 9.14
N LEU A 164 6.73 -4.59 9.29
CA LEU A 164 7.56 -3.40 9.15
C LEU A 164 7.13 -2.29 10.09
N SER A 165 8.00 -1.32 10.28
CA SER A 165 7.66 -0.02 10.86
C SER A 165 8.00 1.08 9.87
N ALA A 166 6.99 1.73 9.31
CA ALA A 166 7.18 2.90 8.47
C ALA A 166 7.82 4.06 9.25
N LEU A 167 7.67 4.09 10.58
CA LEU A 167 8.23 5.13 11.44
C LEU A 167 9.75 4.93 11.64
N THR A 168 10.17 3.73 12.04
CA THR A 168 11.59 3.45 12.34
C THR A 168 12.38 3.04 11.10
N GLY A 169 11.75 2.38 10.16
CA GLY A 169 12.37 1.81 8.96
C GLY A 169 12.61 0.32 9.06
N ASP A 170 12.36 -0.29 10.22
CA ASP A 170 12.55 -1.72 10.40
C ASP A 170 11.70 -2.54 9.43
N GLY A 171 12.29 -3.58 8.84
CA GLY A 171 11.62 -4.46 7.90
C GLY A 171 11.42 -3.90 6.48
N LEU A 172 12.06 -2.78 6.14
CA LEU A 172 12.01 -2.17 4.79
C LEU A 172 13.22 -2.51 3.91
N ASP A 173 14.19 -3.23 4.42
CA ASP A 173 15.41 -3.66 3.71
C ASP A 173 15.17 -4.72 2.62
#